data_1e7edac5fd40588bbf3133bbae82a747
#
_entry.id   1e7edac5fd40588bbf3133bbae82a747
#
_cell.length_a   1.000
_cell.length_b   1.000
_cell.length_c   1.000
_cell.angle_alpha   90.00
_cell.angle_beta   90.00
_cell.angle_gamma   90.00
#
_symmetry.space_group_name_H-M   'P 1'
#
loop_
_entity.id
_entity.type
_entity.pdbx_description
1 polymer ?
#
loop_
_entity_poly.entity_id
_entity_poly.type
_entity_poly.pdbx_seq_one_letter_code
_entity_poly.pdbx_strand_id
1 'polypeptide(L)'
;MRADVKCAFDVAFWFADTALEQNEYLQPQKLQRLLFLAQGYYAVLHNGRKLMPAVFVADELGPMEPNIYAGFSRGRPNIDVELFIPHEIDGYLTSLWRRFGHASMERLNQITKGTSAYKQARAKGARTEITLDAMRLSFVRAENTPGVQQVVKPKVFVTQTGKPVQVKAWIRVRKIPNQKNSHLYQFIRSCSWGSACAFP
;
A
#
# COMPACT_ATOMS: atom_id res chain seq x y z
N MET A 1 13.16 12.22 1.24
CA MET A 1 11.76 12.75 1.25
C MET A 1 11.00 12.12 2.39
N ARG A 2 10.25 12.90 3.16
CA ARG A 2 9.41 12.38 4.26
C ARG A 2 8.19 11.68 3.69
N ALA A 3 7.82 10.52 4.24
CA ALA A 3 6.60 9.81 3.89
C ALA A 3 5.41 10.36 4.70
N ASP A 4 4.21 10.27 4.14
CA ASP A 4 2.99 10.80 4.78
C ASP A 4 2.45 9.84 5.84
N VAL A 5 2.68 8.52 5.69
CA VAL A 5 2.50 7.52 6.75
C VAL A 5 3.87 7.23 7.38
N LYS A 6 3.93 7.14 8.71
CA LYS A 6 5.19 6.98 9.45
C LYS A 6 5.77 5.57 9.37
N CYS A 7 4.91 4.55 9.22
CA CYS A 7 5.31 3.15 9.19
C CYS A 7 4.65 2.43 8.01
N ALA A 8 5.43 1.68 7.23
CA ALA A 8 4.91 0.91 6.10
C ALA A 8 4.01 -0.25 6.56
N PHE A 9 4.23 -0.77 7.76
CA PHE A 9 3.38 -1.80 8.35
C PHE A 9 1.97 -1.30 8.66
N ASP A 10 1.77 0.00 8.99
CA ASP A 10 0.44 0.54 9.21
C ASP A 10 -0.43 0.39 7.96
N VAL A 11 0.15 0.61 6.77
CA VAL A 11 -0.55 0.41 5.49
C VAL A 11 -0.80 -1.08 5.22
N ALA A 12 0.17 -1.95 5.56
CA ALA A 12 0.01 -3.40 5.39
C ALA A 12 -1.11 -3.97 6.29
N PHE A 13 -1.15 -3.57 7.55
CA PHE A 13 -2.23 -3.94 8.48
C PHE A 13 -3.57 -3.38 8.03
N TRP A 14 -3.60 -2.14 7.54
CA TRP A 14 -4.82 -1.55 7.00
C TRP A 14 -5.45 -2.44 5.91
N PHE A 15 -4.65 -2.90 4.94
CA PHE A 15 -5.13 -3.81 3.90
C PHE A 15 -5.56 -5.17 4.46
N ALA A 16 -4.79 -5.73 5.38
CA ALA A 16 -5.09 -7.04 5.98
C ALA A 16 -6.39 -6.98 6.81
N ASP A 17 -6.58 -5.93 7.59
CA ASP A 17 -7.76 -5.75 8.42
C ASP A 17 -9.00 -5.45 7.57
N THR A 18 -8.86 -4.66 6.50
CA THR A 18 -9.94 -4.42 5.54
C THR A 18 -10.39 -5.71 4.84
N ALA A 19 -9.45 -6.60 4.49
CA ALA A 19 -9.77 -7.91 3.93
C ALA A 19 -10.53 -8.78 4.94
N LEU A 20 -10.05 -8.84 6.20
CA LEU A 20 -10.71 -9.62 7.26
C LEU A 20 -12.14 -9.14 7.54
N GLU A 21 -12.39 -7.83 7.52
CA GLU A 21 -13.75 -7.28 7.67
C GLU A 21 -14.71 -7.73 6.56
N GLN A 22 -14.16 -8.04 5.39
CA GLN A 22 -14.93 -8.57 4.25
C GLN A 22 -14.92 -10.10 4.18
N ASN A 23 -14.41 -10.76 5.24
CA ASN A 23 -14.22 -12.21 5.31
C ASN A 23 -13.33 -12.77 4.19
N GLU A 24 -12.38 -11.96 3.70
CA GLU A 24 -11.39 -12.37 2.71
C GLU A 24 -10.03 -12.64 3.36
N TYR A 25 -9.38 -13.74 2.94
CA TYR A 25 -7.99 -14.00 3.29
C TYR A 25 -7.06 -13.26 2.32
N LEU A 26 -6.32 -12.29 2.83
CA LEU A 26 -5.34 -11.56 2.03
C LEU A 26 -4.02 -12.33 1.97
N GLN A 27 -3.75 -12.97 0.85
CA GLN A 27 -2.48 -13.67 0.62
C GLN A 27 -1.30 -12.71 0.69
N PRO A 28 -0.13 -13.12 1.27
CA PRO A 28 1.06 -12.27 1.37
C PRO A 28 1.50 -11.67 0.03
N GLN A 29 1.45 -12.46 -1.04
CA GLN A 29 1.78 -11.95 -2.38
C GLN A 29 0.80 -10.89 -2.87
N LYS A 30 -0.49 -11.05 -2.63
CA LYS A 30 -1.53 -10.08 -3.00
C LYS A 30 -1.31 -8.76 -2.25
N LEU A 31 -0.98 -8.84 -0.96
CA LEU A 31 -0.62 -7.68 -0.15
C LEU A 31 0.55 -6.91 -0.77
N GLN A 32 1.62 -7.58 -1.20
CA GLN A 32 2.77 -6.92 -1.85
C GLN A 32 2.37 -6.15 -3.12
N ARG A 33 1.46 -6.70 -3.92
CA ARG A 33 0.97 -6.01 -5.13
C ARG A 33 0.15 -4.77 -4.78
N LEU A 34 -0.71 -4.87 -3.77
CA LEU A 34 -1.52 -3.73 -3.31
C LEU A 34 -0.65 -2.61 -2.74
N LEU A 35 0.39 -2.94 -1.96
CA LEU A 35 1.34 -1.96 -1.43
C LEU A 35 2.11 -1.25 -2.54
N PHE A 36 2.58 -1.99 -3.55
CA PHE A 36 3.26 -1.42 -4.71
C PHE A 36 2.35 -0.45 -5.49
N LEU A 37 1.10 -0.86 -5.74
CA LEU A 37 0.10 -0.02 -6.39
C LEU A 37 -0.19 1.23 -5.53
N ALA A 38 -0.34 1.06 -4.21
CA ALA A 38 -0.57 2.17 -3.30
C ALA A 38 0.55 3.22 -3.36
N GLN A 39 1.80 2.78 -3.29
CA GLN A 39 2.95 3.69 -3.38
C GLN A 39 3.02 4.39 -4.74
N GLY A 40 2.81 3.65 -5.85
CA GLY A 40 2.92 4.18 -7.20
C GLY A 40 1.84 5.21 -7.53
N TYR A 41 0.58 4.91 -7.27
CA TYR A 41 -0.53 5.85 -7.49
C TYR A 41 -0.43 7.09 -6.59
N TYR A 42 0.00 6.89 -5.33
CA TYR A 42 0.22 8.01 -4.41
C TYR A 42 1.29 8.97 -4.92
N ALA A 43 2.40 8.43 -5.42
CA ALA A 43 3.48 9.23 -5.98
C ALA A 43 3.03 10.06 -7.20
N VAL A 44 2.08 9.56 -7.98
CA VAL A 44 1.49 10.33 -9.10
C VAL A 44 0.59 11.45 -8.58
N LEU A 45 -0.32 11.14 -7.65
CA LEU A 45 -1.28 12.09 -7.09
C LEU A 45 -0.61 13.25 -6.35
N HIS A 46 0.50 12.97 -5.67
CA HIS A 46 1.20 13.90 -4.79
C HIS A 46 2.59 14.30 -5.32
N ASN A 47 2.77 14.34 -6.65
CA ASN A 47 3.98 14.86 -7.31
C ASN A 47 5.30 14.26 -6.79
N GLY A 48 5.35 12.94 -6.60
CA GLY A 48 6.54 12.22 -6.16
C GLY A 48 6.69 12.08 -4.64
N ARG A 49 5.71 12.50 -3.83
CA ARG A 49 5.73 12.23 -2.38
C ARG A 49 5.56 10.74 -2.10
N LYS A 50 6.23 10.25 -1.06
CA LYS A 50 6.07 8.87 -0.59
C LYS A 50 4.81 8.73 0.26
N LEU A 51 4.02 7.70 -0.01
CA LEU A 51 2.94 7.30 0.90
C LEU A 51 3.53 6.78 2.22
N MET A 52 4.46 5.83 2.11
CA MET A 52 5.03 5.11 3.24
C MET A 52 6.56 4.95 3.08
N PRO A 53 7.31 4.78 4.18
CA PRO A 53 8.76 4.53 4.15
C PRO A 53 9.03 3.08 3.73
N ALA A 54 8.85 2.76 2.45
CA ALA A 54 9.06 1.44 1.88
C ALA A 54 10.07 1.48 0.75
N VAL A 55 10.83 0.39 0.60
CA VAL A 55 11.74 0.14 -0.52
C VAL A 55 11.24 -1.10 -1.26
N PHE A 56 10.86 -0.91 -2.51
CA PHE A 56 10.40 -2.02 -3.35
C PHE A 56 11.55 -2.57 -4.18
N VAL A 57 11.64 -3.89 -4.26
CA VAL A 57 12.62 -4.62 -5.07
C VAL A 57 11.94 -5.46 -6.14
N ALA A 58 12.63 -5.66 -7.26
CA ALA A 58 12.14 -6.48 -8.36
C ALA A 58 12.48 -7.95 -8.14
N ASP A 59 11.63 -8.66 -7.40
CA ASP A 59 11.72 -10.11 -7.19
C ASP A 59 11.07 -10.89 -8.35
N GLU A 60 11.37 -12.18 -8.48
CA GLU A 60 10.78 -13.07 -9.50
C GLU A 60 9.25 -13.13 -9.39
N LEU A 61 8.77 -13.20 -8.18
CA LEU A 61 7.34 -13.24 -7.91
C LEU A 61 6.65 -11.91 -8.26
N GLY A 62 7.42 -10.80 -8.37
CA GLY A 62 6.97 -9.44 -8.70
C GLY A 62 7.53 -8.41 -7.73
N PRO A 63 7.06 -7.15 -7.77
CA PRO A 63 7.53 -6.12 -6.86
C PRO A 63 7.21 -6.50 -5.42
N MET A 64 8.20 -6.37 -4.54
CA MET A 64 8.14 -6.80 -3.15
C MET A 64 8.81 -5.78 -2.23
N GLU A 65 8.25 -5.55 -1.06
CA GLU A 65 8.87 -4.87 0.07
C GLU A 65 9.38 -5.93 1.05
N PRO A 66 10.71 -6.08 1.22
CA PRO A 66 11.29 -7.24 1.94
C PRO A 66 10.87 -7.36 3.39
N ASN A 67 10.80 -6.24 4.14
CA ASN A 67 10.45 -6.28 5.56
C ASN A 67 8.99 -6.68 5.78
N ILE A 68 8.07 -6.11 5.00
CA ILE A 68 6.65 -6.48 5.06
C ILE A 68 6.48 -7.92 4.59
N TYR A 69 7.22 -8.35 3.55
CA TYR A 69 7.16 -9.74 3.10
C TYR A 69 7.56 -10.70 4.21
N ALA A 70 8.66 -10.42 4.92
CA ALA A 70 9.11 -11.24 6.05
C ALA A 70 8.07 -11.26 7.19
N GLY A 71 7.52 -10.09 7.55
CA GLY A 71 6.53 -9.97 8.62
C GLY A 71 5.18 -10.65 8.32
N PHE A 72 4.77 -10.68 7.05
CA PHE A 72 3.50 -11.26 6.61
C PHE A 72 3.64 -12.62 5.89
N SER A 73 4.83 -13.25 5.93
CA SER A 73 5.12 -14.50 5.22
C SER A 73 4.18 -15.66 5.58
N ARG A 74 3.66 -15.66 6.82
CA ARG A 74 2.67 -16.62 7.33
C ARG A 74 1.24 -16.06 7.37
N GLY A 75 0.97 -14.99 6.67
CA GLY A 75 -0.29 -14.24 6.72
C GLY A 75 -0.21 -13.07 7.71
N ARG A 76 -1.37 -12.47 8.04
CA ARG A 76 -1.44 -11.37 9.00
C ARG A 76 -0.93 -11.82 10.36
N PRO A 77 0.06 -11.13 10.96
CA PRO A 77 0.48 -11.40 12.34
C PRO A 77 -0.69 -11.22 13.32
N ASN A 78 -0.81 -12.14 14.29
CA ASN A 78 -1.85 -12.05 15.33
C ASN A 78 -1.41 -11.09 16.43
N ILE A 79 -1.39 -9.81 16.12
CA ILE A 79 -1.10 -8.71 17.03
C ILE A 79 -2.16 -7.64 16.89
N ASP A 80 -2.53 -7.04 18.01
CA ASP A 80 -3.37 -5.86 18.03
C ASP A 80 -2.52 -4.63 17.74
N VAL A 81 -2.88 -3.89 16.70
CA VAL A 81 -2.14 -2.72 16.22
C VAL A 81 -3.06 -1.51 16.20
N GLU A 82 -2.65 -0.45 16.86
CA GLU A 82 -3.27 0.85 16.65
C GLU A 82 -2.68 1.49 15.40
N LEU A 83 -3.51 1.65 14.36
CA LEU A 83 -3.07 2.19 13.08
C LEU A 83 -3.03 3.72 13.12
N PHE A 84 -1.86 4.28 12.77
CA PHE A 84 -1.67 5.73 12.67
C PHE A 84 -1.75 6.19 11.20
N ILE A 85 -2.93 6.00 10.60
CA ILE A 85 -3.19 6.43 9.22
C ILE A 85 -4.00 7.72 9.24
N PRO A 86 -3.50 8.80 8.62
CA PRO A 86 -4.27 10.03 8.45
C PRO A 86 -5.56 9.78 7.67
N HIS A 87 -6.63 10.50 8.02
CA HIS A 87 -7.95 10.33 7.41
C HIS A 87 -7.95 10.46 5.87
N GLU A 88 -7.15 11.39 5.33
CA GLU A 88 -7.02 11.58 3.89
C GLU A 88 -6.45 10.33 3.20
N ILE A 89 -5.48 9.69 3.86
CA ILE A 89 -4.85 8.46 3.37
C ILE A 89 -5.79 7.27 3.49
N ASP A 90 -6.58 7.19 4.55
CA ASP A 90 -7.62 6.16 4.70
C ASP A 90 -8.60 6.19 3.52
N GLY A 91 -9.10 7.37 3.14
CA GLY A 91 -9.95 7.54 1.96
C GLY A 91 -9.28 7.14 0.64
N TYR A 92 -7.98 7.43 0.52
CA TYR A 92 -7.18 6.99 -0.62
C TYR A 92 -7.04 5.47 -0.68
N LEU A 93 -6.65 4.83 0.42
CA LEU A 93 -6.51 3.37 0.50
C LEU A 93 -7.85 2.65 0.26
N THR A 94 -8.95 3.19 0.78
CA THR A 94 -10.30 2.69 0.49
C THR A 94 -10.62 2.72 -1.01
N SER A 95 -10.25 3.79 -1.71
CA SER A 95 -10.47 3.90 -3.16
C SER A 95 -9.66 2.86 -3.92
N LEU A 96 -8.42 2.63 -3.50
CA LEU A 96 -7.52 1.64 -4.08
C LEU A 96 -8.01 0.21 -3.82
N TRP A 97 -8.48 -0.07 -2.59
CA TRP A 97 -9.06 -1.37 -2.24
C TRP A 97 -10.28 -1.70 -3.08
N ARG A 98 -11.21 -0.75 -3.26
CA ARG A 98 -12.39 -0.93 -4.12
C ARG A 98 -12.03 -1.28 -5.56
N ARG A 99 -10.89 -0.79 -6.05
CA ARG A 99 -10.45 -1.04 -7.43
C ARG A 99 -9.70 -2.34 -7.60
N PHE A 100 -8.86 -2.71 -6.63
CA PHE A 100 -7.89 -3.80 -6.75
C PHE A 100 -8.04 -4.89 -5.69
N GLY A 101 -8.73 -4.64 -4.59
CA GLY A 101 -8.86 -5.57 -3.47
C GLY A 101 -9.43 -6.93 -3.89
N HIS A 102 -10.43 -6.92 -4.78
CA HIS A 102 -11.06 -8.14 -5.29
C HIS A 102 -10.45 -8.66 -6.61
N ALA A 103 -9.36 -8.04 -7.08
CA ALA A 103 -8.71 -8.50 -8.31
C ALA A 103 -7.97 -9.83 -8.08
N SER A 104 -7.95 -10.68 -9.12
CA SER A 104 -7.18 -11.92 -9.08
C SER A 104 -5.68 -11.66 -9.05
N MET A 105 -4.91 -12.65 -8.57
CA MET A 105 -3.43 -12.56 -8.55
C MET A 105 -2.84 -12.39 -9.95
N GLU A 106 -3.42 -13.05 -10.97
CA GLU A 106 -3.00 -12.95 -12.36
C GLU A 106 -3.15 -11.50 -12.84
N ARG A 107 -4.31 -10.90 -12.56
CA ARG A 107 -4.58 -9.50 -12.93
C ARG A 107 -3.63 -8.53 -12.24
N LEU A 108 -3.39 -8.69 -10.94
CA LEU A 108 -2.45 -7.88 -10.19
C LEU A 108 -1.02 -8.05 -10.68
N ASN A 109 -0.61 -9.29 -11.02
CA ASN A 109 0.69 -9.57 -11.61
C ASN A 109 0.84 -8.92 -12.99
N GLN A 110 -0.15 -9.00 -13.86
CA GLN A 110 -0.14 -8.32 -15.16
C GLN A 110 0.08 -6.82 -15.00
N ILE A 111 -0.64 -6.18 -14.07
CA ILE A 111 -0.53 -4.75 -13.82
C ILE A 111 0.86 -4.41 -13.26
N THR A 112 1.31 -5.07 -12.20
CA THR A 112 2.52 -4.69 -11.47
C THR A 112 3.80 -5.10 -12.19
N LYS A 113 3.89 -6.34 -12.68
CA LYS A 113 5.02 -6.81 -13.50
C LYS A 113 5.04 -6.17 -14.89
N GLY A 114 3.90 -5.70 -15.37
CA GLY A 114 3.76 -4.98 -16.63
C GLY A 114 4.40 -3.59 -16.64
N THR A 115 4.64 -2.99 -15.46
CA THR A 115 5.21 -1.64 -15.35
C THR A 115 6.64 -1.58 -15.87
N SER A 116 7.00 -0.48 -16.56
CA SER A 116 8.38 -0.25 -17.02
C SER A 116 9.36 -0.18 -15.84
N ALA A 117 8.95 0.36 -14.70
CA ALA A 117 9.75 0.40 -13.48
C ALA A 117 10.20 -0.99 -13.01
N TYR A 118 9.26 -1.94 -12.92
CA TYR A 118 9.58 -3.31 -12.55
C TYR A 118 10.48 -3.99 -13.60
N LYS A 119 10.14 -3.88 -14.89
CA LYS A 119 10.91 -4.50 -15.98
C LYS A 119 12.36 -3.99 -16.01
N GLN A 120 12.55 -2.68 -15.88
CA GLN A 120 13.88 -2.07 -15.87
C GLN A 120 14.71 -2.49 -14.65
N ALA A 121 14.10 -2.53 -13.46
CA ALA A 121 14.79 -3.00 -12.26
C ALA A 121 15.13 -4.49 -12.38
N ARG A 122 14.24 -5.32 -12.89
CA ARG A 122 14.47 -6.77 -13.08
C ARG A 122 15.58 -7.05 -14.09
N ALA A 123 15.67 -6.26 -15.16
CA ALA A 123 16.73 -6.36 -16.15
C ALA A 123 18.12 -6.05 -15.61
N LYS A 124 18.22 -5.22 -14.55
CA LYS A 124 19.49 -4.89 -13.89
C LYS A 124 19.98 -6.00 -12.95
N GLY A 125 19.08 -6.87 -12.49
CA GLY A 125 19.39 -8.00 -11.61
C GLY A 125 18.26 -8.37 -10.67
N ALA A 126 18.43 -9.52 -10.00
CA ALA A 126 17.49 -9.98 -9.00
C ALA A 126 17.49 -9.02 -7.79
N ARG A 127 16.31 -8.75 -7.25
CA ARG A 127 16.10 -7.88 -6.06
C ARG A 127 16.66 -6.46 -6.20
N THR A 128 16.81 -5.98 -7.43
CA THR A 128 17.17 -4.58 -7.66
C THR A 128 16.05 -3.66 -7.20
N GLU A 129 16.42 -2.54 -6.58
CA GLU A 129 15.47 -1.53 -6.10
C GLU A 129 14.68 -0.93 -7.28
N ILE A 130 13.37 -0.81 -7.05
CA ILE A 130 12.46 -0.08 -7.93
C ILE A 130 12.31 1.33 -7.34
N THR A 131 12.98 2.30 -7.94
CA THR A 131 12.95 3.68 -7.43
C THR A 131 11.57 4.30 -7.52
N LEU A 132 11.26 5.23 -6.58
CA LEU A 132 9.99 5.92 -6.55
C LEU A 132 9.71 6.69 -7.85
N ASP A 133 10.74 7.33 -8.42
CA ASP A 133 10.61 8.09 -9.66
C ASP A 133 10.27 7.17 -10.85
N ALA A 134 10.91 6.01 -10.94
CA ALA A 134 10.58 5.01 -11.95
C ALA A 134 9.14 4.50 -11.79
N MET A 135 8.70 4.25 -10.54
CA MET A 135 7.31 3.89 -10.25
C MET A 135 6.36 5.00 -10.73
N ARG A 136 6.59 6.24 -10.29
CA ARG A 136 5.77 7.39 -10.68
C ARG A 136 5.62 7.52 -12.19
N LEU A 137 6.74 7.47 -12.93
CA LEU A 137 6.73 7.58 -14.39
C LEU A 137 5.93 6.46 -15.05
N SER A 138 6.04 5.22 -14.57
CA SER A 138 5.27 4.08 -15.08
C SER A 138 3.76 4.25 -14.88
N PHE A 139 3.36 4.77 -13.72
CA PHE A 139 1.93 4.97 -13.41
C PHE A 139 1.35 6.22 -14.10
N VAL A 140 2.16 7.27 -14.35
CA VAL A 140 1.73 8.43 -15.16
C VAL A 140 1.44 8.00 -16.59
N ARG A 141 2.31 7.16 -17.18
CA ARG A 141 2.14 6.67 -18.56
C ARG A 141 1.00 5.68 -18.72
N ALA A 142 0.50 5.12 -17.62
CA ALA A 142 -0.59 4.15 -17.59
C ALA A 142 -0.41 2.97 -18.56
N GLU A 143 0.85 2.54 -18.78
CA GLU A 143 1.24 1.58 -19.83
C GLU A 143 0.47 0.24 -19.74
N ASN A 144 0.17 -0.25 -18.54
CA ASN A 144 -0.64 -1.45 -18.29
C ASN A 144 -1.51 -1.30 -17.04
N THR A 145 -1.65 -0.07 -16.54
CA THR A 145 -2.36 0.26 -15.30
C THR A 145 -3.56 1.16 -15.62
N PRO A 146 -4.66 1.07 -14.87
CA PRO A 146 -5.72 2.05 -14.96
C PRO A 146 -5.19 3.46 -14.69
N GLY A 147 -5.70 4.47 -15.39
CA GLY A 147 -5.34 5.87 -15.13
C GLY A 147 -5.69 6.27 -13.69
N VAL A 148 -4.91 7.19 -13.12
CA VAL A 148 -5.06 7.63 -11.73
C VAL A 148 -6.49 8.08 -11.40
N GLN A 149 -7.13 8.81 -12.31
CA GLN A 149 -8.53 9.28 -12.16
C GLN A 149 -9.55 8.15 -12.13
N GLN A 150 -9.21 6.97 -12.66
CA GLN A 150 -10.07 5.78 -12.61
C GLN A 150 -9.96 5.03 -11.29
N VAL A 151 -8.83 5.19 -10.59
CA VAL A 151 -8.55 4.54 -9.31
C VAL A 151 -9.03 5.41 -8.15
N VAL A 152 -8.66 6.68 -8.16
CA VAL A 152 -9.01 7.63 -7.10
C VAL A 152 -9.99 8.64 -7.69
N LYS A 153 -11.28 8.30 -7.65
CA LYS A 153 -12.34 9.26 -7.99
C LYS A 153 -12.60 10.15 -6.78
N PRO A 154 -12.48 11.47 -6.89
CA PRO A 154 -12.99 12.35 -5.84
C PRO A 154 -14.49 12.09 -5.70
N LYS A 155 -14.97 11.79 -4.48
CA LYS A 155 -16.40 11.72 -4.19
C LYS A 155 -16.97 13.13 -4.27
N VAL A 156 -17.55 13.49 -5.40
CA VAL A 156 -18.34 14.69 -5.52
C VAL A 156 -19.77 14.32 -5.11
N PHE A 157 -20.22 14.79 -3.96
CA PHE A 157 -21.62 14.75 -3.57
C PHE A 157 -22.32 15.98 -4.13
N VAL A 158 -23.51 15.80 -4.61
CA VAL A 158 -24.32 16.90 -5.14
C VAL A 158 -25.49 17.12 -4.17
N THR A 159 -25.73 18.34 -3.76
CA THR A 159 -26.93 18.69 -2.97
C THR A 159 -28.20 18.47 -3.81
N GLN A 160 -29.36 18.45 -3.17
CA GLN A 160 -30.65 18.41 -3.86
C GLN A 160 -30.82 19.55 -4.88
N THR A 161 -30.07 20.63 -4.70
CA THR A 161 -30.05 21.80 -5.60
C THR A 161 -28.97 21.71 -6.71
N GLY A 162 -28.30 20.54 -6.88
CA GLY A 162 -27.31 20.33 -7.94
C GLY A 162 -25.92 20.95 -7.66
N LYS A 163 -25.67 21.55 -6.49
CA LYS A 163 -24.36 22.14 -6.18
C LYS A 163 -23.39 21.07 -5.65
N PRO A 164 -22.13 21.02 -6.15
CA PRO A 164 -21.13 20.10 -5.64
C PRO A 164 -20.74 20.48 -4.21
N VAL A 165 -20.75 19.49 -3.29
CA VAL A 165 -20.36 19.66 -1.89
C VAL A 165 -19.25 18.66 -1.56
N GLN A 166 -18.15 19.15 -0.98
CA GLN A 166 -17.16 18.30 -0.35
C GLN A 166 -17.68 17.89 1.03
N VAL A 167 -18.07 16.64 1.19
CA VAL A 167 -18.50 16.11 2.48
C VAL A 167 -17.28 15.50 3.20
N LYS A 168 -17.00 16.00 4.40
CA LYS A 168 -16.04 15.32 5.30
C LYS A 168 -16.66 13.99 5.73
N ALA A 169 -15.98 12.89 5.42
CA ALA A 169 -16.46 11.57 5.81
C ALA A 169 -16.48 11.45 7.35
N TRP A 170 -17.55 10.86 7.89
CA TRP A 170 -17.64 10.53 9.31
C TRP A 170 -16.59 9.45 9.64
N ILE A 171 -15.75 9.72 10.63
CA ILE A 171 -14.73 8.78 11.11
C ILE A 171 -15.45 7.76 12.02
N ARG A 172 -15.47 6.51 11.58
CA ARG A 172 -15.76 5.40 12.48
C ARG A 172 -14.49 5.07 13.23
N VAL A 173 -14.33 5.55 14.46
CA VAL A 173 -13.23 5.14 15.34
C VAL A 173 -13.46 3.67 15.68
N ARG A 174 -12.62 2.79 15.13
CA ARG A 174 -12.63 1.36 15.44
C ARG A 174 -11.99 1.17 16.81
N LYS A 175 -12.76 0.79 17.82
CA LYS A 175 -12.23 0.27 19.08
C LYS A 175 -11.93 -1.21 18.89
N ILE A 176 -10.65 -1.59 18.89
CA ILE A 176 -10.20 -2.98 18.90
C ILE A 176 -10.02 -3.41 20.35
N PRO A 177 -10.49 -4.61 20.78
CA PRO A 177 -10.31 -5.09 22.16
C PRO A 177 -8.84 -5.33 22.47
N ASN A 178 -8.47 -4.96 23.69
CA ASN A 178 -7.13 -4.94 24.26
C ASN A 178 -6.60 -6.36 24.51
N GLN A 179 -5.54 -6.79 23.81
CA GLN A 179 -4.70 -7.90 24.27
C GLN A 179 -3.21 -7.52 24.24
N LYS A 180 -2.55 -7.76 25.37
CA LYS A 180 -1.17 -7.39 25.66
C LYS A 180 -0.17 -8.33 24.97
N ASN A 181 0.51 -7.89 23.90
CA ASN A 181 1.78 -8.44 23.46
C ASN A 181 2.61 -7.35 22.76
N SER A 182 3.40 -6.62 23.53
CA SER A 182 4.08 -5.39 23.12
C SER A 182 5.41 -5.57 22.36
N HIS A 183 6.05 -6.74 22.43
CA HIS A 183 7.42 -6.90 21.92
C HIS A 183 7.56 -6.88 20.40
N LEU A 184 6.62 -7.49 19.66
CA LEU A 184 6.70 -7.54 18.20
C LEU A 184 6.43 -6.17 17.55
N TYR A 185 5.56 -5.39 18.18
CA TYR A 185 5.21 -4.04 17.69
C TYR A 185 6.37 -3.04 17.87
N GLN A 186 7.12 -3.16 18.97
CA GLN A 186 8.33 -2.36 19.17
C GLN A 186 9.41 -2.72 18.14
N PHE A 187 9.56 -4.00 17.82
CA PHE A 187 10.49 -4.47 16.78
C PHE A 187 10.10 -3.92 15.39
N ILE A 188 8.85 -4.00 15.04
CA ILE A 188 8.31 -3.48 13.75
C ILE A 188 8.52 -1.96 13.64
N ARG A 189 8.36 -1.20 14.72
CA ARG A 189 8.59 0.24 14.73
C ARG A 189 10.07 0.63 14.72
N SER A 190 10.93 -0.15 15.35
CA SER A 190 12.37 0.12 15.36
C SER A 190 13.00 -0.06 13.98
N CYS A 191 12.49 -0.98 13.15
CA CYS A 191 12.94 -1.18 11.77
C CYS A 191 12.62 -0.01 10.82
N SER A 192 11.76 0.95 11.21
CA SER A 192 11.44 2.12 10.39
C SER A 192 12.47 3.25 10.46
N TRP A 193 13.49 3.13 11.32
CA TRP A 193 14.59 4.08 11.45
C TRP A 193 15.88 3.49 10.87
N GLY A 194 16.06 3.55 9.55
CA GLY A 194 17.29 3.71 8.80
C GLY A 194 18.57 2.92 9.18
N SER A 195 18.50 1.85 9.96
CA SER A 195 19.66 1.01 10.25
C SER A 195 19.44 -0.38 9.68
N ALA A 196 20.36 -0.82 8.82
CA ALA A 196 20.41 -2.14 8.27
C ALA A 196 20.37 -3.20 9.39
N CYS A 197 19.23 -3.85 9.61
CA CYS A 197 19.20 -5.06 10.42
C CYS A 197 19.84 -6.18 9.59
N ALA A 198 21.11 -6.48 9.88
CA ALA A 198 21.73 -7.73 9.48
C ALA A 198 21.01 -8.85 10.26
N PHE A 199 20.40 -9.78 9.54
CA PHE A 199 19.94 -11.05 10.11
C PHE A 199 21.14 -12.00 10.20
N PRO A 200 21.23 -12.81 11.27
CA PRO A 200 22.14 -13.95 11.31
C PRO A 200 21.72 -15.03 10.33
#